data_062544787818955e57553fd5baa46203
#
_entry.id   062544787818955e57553fd5baa46203
#
_cell.length_a   1.000
_cell.length_b   1.000
_cell.length_c   1.000
_cell.angle_alpha   90.00
_cell.angle_beta   90.00
_cell.angle_gamma   90.00
#
_symmetry.space_group_name_H-M   'P 1'
#
loop_
_entity.id
_entity.type
_entity.pdbx_description
1 polymer ?
#
loop_
_entity_poly.entity_id
_entity_poly.type
_entity_poly.pdbx_seq_one_letter_code
_entity_poly.pdbx_strand_id
1 'polypeptide(L)'
;DVVLRGAVRVKDLRAVLGRLSFTAGPLERIKPFLACAYAWVAVVPDEAFIAPPPAVLLTLMWVSKRLGGTGRLSACLPVKRDEGEIFRTDAKAEGDTVVIGGWECRGGVAPKMARWFSLTLTGDNCKWLHCRGEPFRVIAALELYATLFGIIAFMPEQSGVEGCGVISGSASTDNKGNTYSVAGLMSTKFPVNVLLMELSEQLDMRRSWLRVDWTPREQNCLADALTNYDYHDFDPQKRIEIDPSAVKWIVLDSMIEAGGGMAEELSSMKDKRRLEKKEQKEHKRRRKAKKAEALKQRDPW
;
A
#
# COMPACT_ATOMS: atom_id res chain seq x y z
N ASP A 1 24.55 -8.25 3.56
CA ASP A 1 25.49 -7.76 4.59
C ASP A 1 24.84 -6.96 5.71
N VAL A 2 23.86 -6.09 5.45
CA VAL A 2 23.13 -5.31 6.48
C VAL A 2 22.40 -6.22 7.47
N VAL A 3 21.75 -7.25 6.95
CA VAL A 3 21.01 -8.24 7.74
C VAL A 3 21.96 -9.04 8.65
N LEU A 4 23.16 -9.35 8.15
CA LEU A 4 24.16 -10.15 8.90
C LEU A 4 24.90 -9.33 9.95
N ARG A 5 25.10 -8.04 9.72
CA ARG A 5 25.88 -7.16 10.63
C ARG A 5 25.06 -6.56 11.77
N GLY A 6 23.73 -6.67 11.72
CA GLY A 6 22.83 -6.14 12.73
C GLY A 6 22.77 -4.61 12.85
N ALA A 7 23.68 -3.87 12.23
CA ALA A 7 23.69 -2.41 12.20
C ALA A 7 24.22 -1.87 10.86
N VAL A 8 23.81 -0.68 10.49
CA VAL A 8 24.18 -0.04 9.23
C VAL A 8 24.34 1.47 9.40
N ARG A 9 25.27 2.06 8.66
CA ARG A 9 25.32 3.50 8.49
C ARG A 9 24.17 3.92 7.54
N VAL A 10 23.33 4.86 7.98
CA VAL A 10 22.13 5.26 7.25
C VAL A 10 22.45 5.80 5.86
N LYS A 11 23.55 6.58 5.73
CA LYS A 11 24.05 7.07 4.44
C LYS A 11 24.34 5.94 3.44
N ASP A 12 24.96 4.87 3.89
CA ASP A 12 25.31 3.72 3.03
C ASP A 12 24.05 2.97 2.60
N LEU A 13 23.11 2.77 3.52
CA LEU A 13 21.81 2.18 3.17
C LEU A 13 21.04 3.04 2.16
N ARG A 14 21.05 4.36 2.31
CA ARG A 14 20.43 5.28 1.34
C ARG A 14 21.04 5.13 -0.05
N ALA A 15 22.35 5.02 -0.16
CA ALA A 15 23.02 4.78 -1.44
C ALA A 15 22.65 3.43 -2.06
N VAL A 16 22.51 2.39 -1.23
CA VAL A 16 22.04 1.06 -1.68
C VAL A 16 20.60 1.13 -2.16
N LEU A 17 19.71 1.80 -1.42
CA LEU A 17 18.31 1.96 -1.81
C LEU A 17 18.16 2.72 -3.14
N GLY A 18 18.99 3.74 -3.38
CA GLY A 18 19.02 4.45 -4.67
C GLY A 18 19.35 3.52 -5.83
N ARG A 19 20.35 2.64 -5.67
CA ARG A 19 20.70 1.62 -6.66
C ARG A 19 19.59 0.58 -6.84
N LEU A 20 19.01 0.09 -5.74
CA LEU A 20 17.88 -0.84 -5.79
C LEU A 20 16.66 -0.24 -6.48
N SER A 21 16.37 1.04 -6.27
CA SER A 21 15.28 1.73 -6.98
C SER A 21 15.49 1.77 -8.49
N PHE A 22 16.71 1.98 -8.92
CA PHE A 22 17.03 1.96 -10.36
C PHE A 22 16.82 0.55 -10.95
N THR A 23 17.31 -0.48 -10.27
CA THR A 23 17.11 -1.88 -10.70
C THR A 23 15.66 -2.35 -10.53
N ALA A 24 14.88 -1.74 -9.64
CA ALA A 24 13.46 -2.03 -9.45
C ALA A 24 12.57 -1.51 -10.60
N GLY A 25 13.11 -0.71 -11.54
CA GLY A 25 12.38 -0.32 -12.75
C GLY A 25 11.86 -1.54 -13.54
N PRO A 26 12.73 -2.44 -14.00
CA PRO A 26 12.32 -3.69 -14.64
C PRO A 26 11.74 -4.74 -13.68
N LEU A 27 11.95 -4.58 -12.37
CA LEU A 27 11.45 -5.47 -11.32
C LEU A 27 10.35 -4.78 -10.49
N GLU A 28 9.33 -4.27 -11.15
CA GLU A 28 8.31 -3.40 -10.55
C GLU A 28 7.74 -3.92 -9.23
N ARG A 29 7.58 -5.23 -9.10
CA ARG A 29 7.01 -5.86 -7.90
C ARG A 29 7.91 -5.82 -6.67
N ILE A 30 9.16 -5.36 -6.80
CA ILE A 30 10.07 -5.10 -5.67
C ILE A 30 9.84 -3.72 -5.06
N LYS A 31 9.31 -2.77 -5.82
CA LYS A 31 9.12 -1.38 -5.37
C LYS A 31 8.40 -1.24 -4.03
N PRO A 32 7.27 -1.94 -3.75
CA PRO A 32 6.57 -1.78 -2.47
C PRO A 32 7.46 -2.11 -1.28
N PHE A 33 8.34 -3.10 -1.41
CA PHE A 33 9.24 -3.55 -0.35
C PHE A 33 10.32 -2.53 0.00
N LEU A 34 10.67 -1.62 -0.90
CA LEU A 34 11.61 -0.55 -0.61
C LEU A 34 11.00 0.58 0.24
N ALA A 35 9.66 0.66 0.29
CA ALA A 35 8.95 1.77 0.92
C ALA A 35 9.24 1.93 2.42
N CYS A 36 9.31 0.82 3.18
CA CYS A 36 9.64 0.84 4.60
C CYS A 36 11.04 1.39 4.84
N ALA A 37 12.02 0.93 4.07
CA ALA A 37 13.39 1.39 4.18
C ALA A 37 13.52 2.87 3.81
N TYR A 38 12.83 3.34 2.76
CA TYR A 38 12.78 4.75 2.41
C TYR A 38 12.12 5.61 3.49
N ALA A 39 11.02 5.14 4.08
CA ALA A 39 10.36 5.85 5.16
C ALA A 39 11.30 6.03 6.37
N TRP A 40 12.08 5.00 6.68
CA TRP A 40 13.03 5.02 7.79
C TRP A 40 14.24 5.92 7.52
N VAL A 41 14.95 5.75 6.39
CA VAL A 41 16.13 6.58 6.09
C VAL A 41 15.77 8.05 5.87
N ALA A 42 14.51 8.38 5.58
CA ALA A 42 14.07 9.78 5.44
C ALA A 42 14.07 10.54 6.76
N VAL A 43 13.96 9.86 7.90
CA VAL A 43 13.85 10.49 9.23
C VAL A 43 15.09 10.30 10.10
N VAL A 44 15.94 9.31 9.81
CA VAL A 44 17.17 9.06 10.56
C VAL A 44 18.32 9.89 9.97
N PRO A 45 19.22 10.48 10.81
CA PRO A 45 20.39 11.20 10.34
C PRO A 45 21.34 10.30 9.52
N ASP A 46 21.96 10.87 8.48
CA ASP A 46 22.86 10.15 7.57
C ASP A 46 24.06 9.50 8.26
N GLU A 47 24.61 10.18 9.24
CA GLU A 47 25.80 9.71 9.96
C GLU A 47 25.49 8.70 11.07
N ALA A 48 24.21 8.41 11.33
CA ALA A 48 23.84 7.43 12.33
C ALA A 48 24.27 6.02 11.91
N PHE A 49 24.81 5.28 12.88
CA PHE A 49 25.13 3.85 12.75
C PHE A 49 24.26 3.08 13.73
N ILE A 50 23.16 2.52 13.24
CA ILE A 50 22.13 1.91 14.08
C ILE A 50 21.54 0.65 13.44
N ALA A 51 20.90 -0.18 14.27
CA ALA A 51 20.14 -1.33 13.80
C ALA A 51 18.87 -0.86 13.09
N PRO A 52 18.59 -1.36 11.87
CA PRO A 52 17.32 -1.11 11.21
C PRO A 52 16.16 -1.76 11.99
N PRO A 53 14.95 -1.16 11.99
CA PRO A 53 13.78 -1.77 12.60
C PRO A 53 13.42 -3.12 11.95
N PRO A 54 12.72 -4.01 12.66
CA PRO A 54 12.34 -5.33 12.14
C PRO A 54 11.63 -5.27 10.78
N ALA A 55 10.71 -4.33 10.57
CA ALA A 55 10.04 -4.14 9.30
C ALA A 55 11.00 -3.82 8.15
N VAL A 56 12.05 -3.03 8.39
CA VAL A 56 13.08 -2.72 7.38
C VAL A 56 13.92 -3.96 7.09
N LEU A 57 14.32 -4.71 8.11
CA LEU A 57 15.06 -5.95 7.94
C LEU A 57 14.29 -6.98 7.15
N LEU A 58 13.01 -7.21 7.49
CA LEU A 58 12.12 -8.14 6.77
C LEU A 58 12.00 -7.77 5.29
N THR A 59 11.79 -6.49 4.97
CA THR A 59 11.68 -6.06 3.57
C THR A 59 13.01 -6.23 2.82
N LEU A 60 14.15 -5.95 3.45
CA LEU A 60 15.47 -6.17 2.83
C LEU A 60 15.77 -7.66 2.62
N MET A 61 15.38 -8.51 3.56
CA MET A 61 15.47 -9.97 3.40
C MET A 61 14.63 -10.47 2.25
N TRP A 62 13.40 -9.97 2.14
CA TRP A 62 12.48 -10.30 1.04
C TRP A 62 13.06 -9.90 -0.31
N VAL A 63 13.54 -8.67 -0.43
CA VAL A 63 14.21 -8.17 -1.64
C VAL A 63 15.43 -9.01 -1.99
N SER A 64 16.26 -9.33 -0.99
CA SER A 64 17.47 -10.17 -1.19
C SER A 64 17.10 -11.55 -1.71
N LYS A 65 16.09 -12.21 -1.14
CA LYS A 65 15.60 -13.51 -1.61
C LYS A 65 15.13 -13.45 -3.06
N ARG A 66 14.39 -12.39 -3.42
CA ARG A 66 13.90 -12.21 -4.79
C ARG A 66 15.03 -11.96 -5.80
N LEU A 67 16.03 -11.17 -5.44
CA LEU A 67 17.20 -10.92 -6.29
C LEU A 67 18.13 -12.12 -6.37
N GLY A 68 18.13 -13.01 -5.38
CA GLY A 68 18.98 -14.20 -5.30
C GLY A 68 18.59 -15.37 -6.20
N GLY A 69 17.69 -15.19 -7.17
CA GLY A 69 17.35 -16.19 -8.19
C GLY A 69 15.93 -16.76 -8.12
N THR A 70 15.13 -16.36 -7.13
CA THR A 70 13.70 -16.72 -7.09
C THR A 70 12.80 -15.62 -7.67
N GLY A 71 13.39 -14.46 -8.02
CA GLY A 71 12.67 -13.33 -8.60
C GLY A 71 12.41 -13.55 -10.10
N ARG A 72 11.14 -13.59 -10.48
CA ARG A 72 10.75 -13.58 -11.88
C ARG A 72 10.80 -12.14 -12.41
N LEU A 73 11.37 -11.97 -13.61
CA LEU A 73 11.29 -10.71 -14.35
C LEU A 73 9.88 -10.58 -14.95
N SER A 74 8.92 -10.21 -14.11
CA SER A 74 7.51 -10.11 -14.54
C SER A 74 7.29 -9.11 -15.67
N ALA A 75 8.10 -8.04 -15.71
CA ALA A 75 8.02 -7.01 -16.74
C ALA A 75 8.36 -7.50 -18.16
N CYS A 76 9.00 -8.66 -18.30
CA CYS A 76 9.38 -9.22 -19.60
C CYS A 76 8.41 -10.31 -20.09
N LEU A 77 7.37 -10.64 -19.35
CA LEU A 77 6.42 -11.65 -19.76
C LEU A 77 5.38 -11.05 -20.72
N PRO A 78 5.10 -11.69 -21.86
CA PRO A 78 4.08 -11.21 -22.78
C PRO A 78 2.70 -11.27 -22.12
N VAL A 79 1.88 -10.24 -22.36
CA VAL A 79 0.45 -10.28 -22.01
C VAL A 79 -0.22 -11.29 -22.93
N LYS A 80 -0.70 -12.38 -22.34
CA LYS A 80 -1.37 -13.45 -23.07
C LYS A 80 -2.84 -13.14 -23.34
N ARG A 81 -3.48 -12.46 -22.37
CA ARG A 81 -4.91 -12.16 -22.41
C ARG A 81 -5.16 -10.87 -21.62
N ASP A 82 -5.91 -9.97 -22.23
CA ASP A 82 -6.51 -8.82 -21.53
C ASP A 82 -8.00 -9.13 -21.30
N GLU A 83 -8.40 -9.13 -20.03
CA GLU A 83 -9.76 -9.44 -19.62
C GLU A 83 -10.63 -8.19 -19.42
N GLY A 84 -10.07 -7.00 -19.67
CA GLY A 84 -10.75 -5.74 -19.40
C GLY A 84 -11.01 -5.51 -17.92
N GLU A 85 -12.16 -4.94 -17.59
CA GLU A 85 -12.55 -4.75 -16.20
C GLU A 85 -13.04 -6.08 -15.60
N ILE A 86 -12.38 -6.50 -14.51
CA ILE A 86 -12.64 -7.79 -13.86
C ILE A 86 -13.61 -7.62 -12.70
N PHE A 87 -13.39 -6.61 -11.84
CA PHE A 87 -14.21 -6.40 -10.64
C PHE A 87 -14.22 -4.94 -10.18
N ARG A 88 -15.20 -4.64 -9.35
CA ARG A 88 -15.34 -3.37 -8.63
C ARG A 88 -15.40 -3.62 -7.15
N THR A 89 -14.80 -2.74 -6.37
CA THR A 89 -14.79 -2.82 -4.91
C THR A 89 -15.06 -1.48 -4.26
N ASP A 90 -15.49 -1.55 -3.02
CA ASP A 90 -15.71 -0.40 -2.16
C ASP A 90 -15.44 -0.76 -0.70
N ALA A 91 -15.26 0.24 0.16
CA ALA A 91 -15.12 0.09 1.60
C ALA A 91 -15.87 1.21 2.34
N LYS A 92 -16.62 0.84 3.36
CA LYS A 92 -17.33 1.75 4.24
C LYS A 92 -16.78 1.62 5.67
N ALA A 93 -16.57 2.76 6.32
CA ALA A 93 -16.22 2.83 7.74
C ALA A 93 -17.09 3.88 8.42
N GLU A 94 -17.98 3.44 9.31
CA GLU A 94 -18.91 4.28 10.05
C GLU A 94 -18.90 3.86 11.53
N GLY A 95 -18.27 4.70 12.37
CA GLY A 95 -17.91 4.29 13.73
C GLY A 95 -17.03 3.05 13.73
N ASP A 96 -17.40 2.05 14.52
CA ASP A 96 -16.70 0.75 14.57
C ASP A 96 -17.18 -0.25 13.51
N THR A 97 -18.22 0.13 12.74
CA THR A 97 -18.73 -0.73 11.65
C THR A 97 -17.90 -0.49 10.41
N VAL A 98 -17.18 -1.52 9.98
CA VAL A 98 -16.39 -1.49 8.76
C VAL A 98 -16.80 -2.63 7.87
N VAL A 99 -17.15 -2.30 6.62
CA VAL A 99 -17.57 -3.27 5.63
C VAL A 99 -16.78 -3.04 4.35
N ILE A 100 -16.30 -4.12 3.78
CA ILE A 100 -15.72 -4.12 2.43
C ILE A 100 -16.58 -4.99 1.52
N GLY A 101 -16.77 -4.54 0.29
CA GLY A 101 -17.60 -5.23 -0.70
C GLY A 101 -16.98 -5.21 -2.08
N GLY A 102 -17.38 -6.19 -2.89
CA GLY A 102 -16.94 -6.24 -4.28
C GLY A 102 -17.73 -7.24 -5.11
N TRP A 103 -17.76 -7.02 -6.40
CA TRP A 103 -18.44 -7.87 -7.35
C TRP A 103 -17.69 -7.99 -8.67
N GLU A 104 -17.85 -9.15 -9.31
CA GLU A 104 -17.21 -9.46 -10.59
C GLU A 104 -18.04 -8.88 -11.75
N CYS A 105 -17.44 -7.94 -12.50
CA CYS A 105 -18.09 -7.31 -13.65
C CYS A 105 -17.51 -7.76 -15.00
N ARG A 106 -16.67 -8.78 -14.99
CA ARG A 106 -15.97 -9.32 -16.16
C ARG A 106 -16.93 -9.60 -17.32
N GLY A 107 -16.56 -9.11 -18.51
CA GLY A 107 -17.35 -9.32 -19.72
C GLY A 107 -18.72 -8.63 -19.69
N GLY A 108 -18.96 -7.67 -18.81
CA GLY A 108 -20.23 -6.97 -18.69
C GLY A 108 -21.35 -7.82 -18.10
N VAL A 109 -21.01 -8.78 -17.23
CA VAL A 109 -22.01 -9.65 -16.58
C VAL A 109 -23.03 -8.83 -15.80
N ALA A 110 -24.31 -9.21 -15.90
CA ALA A 110 -25.35 -8.55 -15.12
C ALA A 110 -25.19 -8.85 -13.61
N PRO A 111 -25.48 -7.90 -12.70
CA PRO A 111 -25.30 -8.07 -11.25
C PRO A 111 -25.91 -9.34 -10.68
N LYS A 112 -27.13 -9.71 -11.11
CA LYS A 112 -27.80 -10.97 -10.73
C LYS A 112 -27.02 -12.26 -11.07
N MET A 113 -26.15 -12.20 -12.06
CA MET A 113 -25.34 -13.34 -12.50
C MET A 113 -23.90 -13.26 -11.97
N ALA A 114 -23.52 -12.15 -11.41
CA ALA A 114 -22.17 -11.87 -10.95
C ALA A 114 -21.87 -12.55 -9.61
N ARG A 115 -20.63 -13.00 -9.43
CA ARG A 115 -20.12 -13.38 -8.11
C ARG A 115 -19.83 -12.11 -7.31
N TRP A 116 -20.06 -12.15 -6.01
CA TRP A 116 -19.89 -11.00 -5.15
C TRP A 116 -19.54 -11.39 -3.71
N PHE A 117 -19.00 -10.46 -2.96
CA PHE A 117 -18.76 -10.61 -1.53
C PHE A 117 -19.10 -9.32 -0.78
N SER A 118 -19.46 -9.48 0.48
CA SER A 118 -19.58 -8.40 1.46
C SER A 118 -19.11 -8.92 2.80
N LEU A 119 -18.09 -8.27 3.39
CA LEU A 119 -17.38 -8.73 4.59
C LEU A 119 -17.38 -7.63 5.64
N THR A 120 -17.78 -7.98 6.86
CA THR A 120 -17.64 -7.10 8.01
C THR A 120 -16.26 -7.30 8.65
N LEU A 121 -15.52 -6.21 8.80
CA LEU A 121 -14.21 -6.21 9.45
C LEU A 121 -14.33 -5.79 10.91
N THR A 122 -13.60 -6.49 11.77
CA THR A 122 -13.49 -6.23 13.22
C THR A 122 -12.02 -6.19 13.61
N GLY A 123 -11.71 -5.73 14.83
CA GLY A 123 -10.34 -5.76 15.35
C GLY A 123 -9.73 -7.17 15.39
N ASP A 124 -10.56 -8.21 15.49
CA ASP A 124 -10.10 -9.60 15.56
C ASP A 124 -9.65 -10.12 14.17
N ASN A 125 -10.37 -9.77 13.12
CA ASN A 125 -10.07 -10.23 11.75
C ASN A 125 -9.30 -9.21 10.91
N CYS A 126 -9.07 -7.98 11.44
CA CYS A 126 -8.28 -6.94 10.80
C CYS A 126 -7.47 -6.17 11.87
N LYS A 127 -6.34 -6.72 12.30
CA LYS A 127 -5.51 -6.22 13.42
C LYS A 127 -5.05 -4.78 13.28
N TRP A 128 -4.96 -4.25 12.07
CA TRP A 128 -4.53 -2.88 11.80
C TRP A 128 -5.68 -1.89 11.68
N LEU A 129 -6.92 -2.33 11.88
CA LEU A 129 -8.13 -1.52 11.70
C LEU A 129 -8.08 -0.21 12.50
N HIS A 130 -7.62 -0.28 13.74
CA HIS A 130 -7.52 0.85 14.66
C HIS A 130 -6.12 1.45 14.78
N CYS A 131 -5.20 1.17 13.87
CA CYS A 131 -3.80 1.63 13.95
C CYS A 131 -3.63 3.15 13.90
N ARG A 132 -4.68 3.90 13.58
CA ARG A 132 -4.74 5.37 13.62
C ARG A 132 -5.93 5.91 14.42
N GLY A 133 -6.45 5.13 15.33
CA GLY A 133 -7.69 5.41 16.07
C GLY A 133 -8.91 4.93 15.29
N GLU A 134 -9.85 5.81 15.00
CA GLU A 134 -11.08 5.41 14.32
C GLU A 134 -10.85 4.89 12.89
N PRO A 135 -11.57 3.83 12.45
CA PRO A 135 -11.37 3.16 11.17
C PRO A 135 -11.46 4.06 9.94
N PHE A 136 -12.30 5.09 9.96
CA PHE A 136 -12.42 6.02 8.83
C PHE A 136 -11.09 6.72 8.48
N ARG A 137 -10.16 6.84 9.43
CA ARG A 137 -8.83 7.47 9.22
C ARG A 137 -7.92 6.61 8.34
N VAL A 138 -8.25 5.35 8.16
CA VAL A 138 -7.54 4.42 7.29
C VAL A 138 -8.38 3.99 6.09
N ILE A 139 -9.42 4.73 5.73
CA ILE A 139 -10.37 4.37 4.65
C ILE A 139 -9.65 4.03 3.33
N ALA A 140 -8.64 4.79 2.94
CA ALA A 140 -7.86 4.48 1.73
C ALA A 140 -7.16 3.11 1.79
N ALA A 141 -6.76 2.67 2.99
CA ALA A 141 -6.22 1.33 3.18
C ALA A 141 -7.32 0.26 3.14
N LEU A 142 -8.50 0.55 3.67
CA LEU A 142 -9.65 -0.36 3.62
C LEU A 142 -10.12 -0.59 2.19
N GLU A 143 -10.16 0.43 1.36
CA GLU A 143 -10.47 0.29 -0.05
C GLU A 143 -9.41 -0.51 -0.84
N LEU A 144 -8.12 -0.30 -0.52
CA LEU A 144 -7.08 -1.14 -1.08
C LEU A 144 -7.18 -2.60 -0.59
N TYR A 145 -7.62 -2.79 0.66
CA TYR A 145 -7.88 -4.10 1.22
C TYR A 145 -9.07 -4.79 0.54
N ALA A 146 -10.14 -4.03 0.23
CA ALA A 146 -11.24 -4.53 -0.60
C ALA A 146 -10.75 -4.99 -1.98
N THR A 147 -9.81 -4.23 -2.58
CA THR A 147 -9.16 -4.63 -3.85
C THR A 147 -8.38 -5.94 -3.72
N LEU A 148 -7.66 -6.16 -2.60
CA LEU A 148 -6.98 -7.43 -2.32
C LEU A 148 -7.97 -8.60 -2.24
N PHE A 149 -9.11 -8.42 -1.55
CA PHE A 149 -10.15 -9.43 -1.52
C PHE A 149 -10.77 -9.67 -2.90
N GLY A 150 -10.92 -8.63 -3.72
CA GLY A 150 -11.33 -8.77 -5.12
C GLY A 150 -10.35 -9.62 -5.95
N ILE A 151 -9.04 -9.46 -5.74
CA ILE A 151 -8.02 -10.31 -6.38
C ILE A 151 -8.18 -11.75 -5.94
N ILE A 152 -8.34 -12.01 -4.64
CA ILE A 152 -8.51 -13.37 -4.09
C ILE A 152 -9.79 -14.02 -4.61
N ALA A 153 -10.90 -13.28 -4.64
CA ALA A 153 -12.21 -13.79 -5.00
C ALA A 153 -12.37 -14.04 -6.51
N PHE A 154 -11.82 -13.15 -7.34
CA PHE A 154 -12.15 -13.10 -8.77
C PHE A 154 -10.99 -13.40 -9.71
N MET A 155 -9.74 -13.43 -9.21
CA MET A 155 -8.57 -13.75 -10.02
C MET A 155 -7.97 -15.09 -9.56
N PRO A 156 -8.19 -16.18 -10.32
CA PRO A 156 -7.72 -17.50 -9.90
C PRO A 156 -6.20 -17.60 -9.89
N GLU A 157 -5.66 -18.42 -9.01
CA GLU A 157 -4.26 -18.77 -9.00
C GLU A 157 -3.91 -19.61 -10.23
N GLN A 158 -2.85 -19.23 -10.90
CA GLN A 158 -2.32 -20.01 -12.03
C GLN A 158 -1.25 -20.98 -11.54
N SER A 159 -1.69 -22.13 -11.01
CA SER A 159 -0.77 -23.20 -10.63
C SER A 159 -0.34 -24.03 -11.84
N GLY A 160 0.98 -24.16 -12.02
CA GLY A 160 1.57 -25.29 -12.74
C GLY A 160 1.74 -25.18 -14.25
N VAL A 161 1.38 -24.08 -14.91
CA VAL A 161 1.57 -24.00 -16.38
C VAL A 161 2.84 -23.21 -16.70
N GLU A 162 3.95 -23.90 -16.88
CA GLU A 162 5.16 -23.33 -17.47
C GLU A 162 4.85 -22.81 -18.89
N GLY A 163 5.30 -21.58 -19.20
CA GLY A 163 5.13 -20.97 -20.53
C GLY A 163 3.87 -20.15 -20.73
N CYS A 164 2.98 -20.01 -19.75
CA CYS A 164 1.84 -19.09 -19.84
C CYS A 164 2.28 -17.64 -19.66
N GLY A 165 1.83 -16.75 -20.55
CA GLY A 165 1.97 -15.31 -20.41
C GLY A 165 1.14 -14.76 -19.22
N VAL A 166 1.21 -13.46 -19.02
CA VAL A 166 0.51 -12.73 -17.93
C VAL A 166 -0.94 -12.46 -18.34
N ILE A 167 -1.88 -12.65 -17.42
CA ILE A 167 -3.25 -12.15 -17.57
C ILE A 167 -3.26 -10.68 -17.14
N SER A 168 -3.73 -9.80 -18.01
CA SER A 168 -3.96 -8.39 -17.71
C SER A 168 -5.45 -8.13 -17.47
N GLY A 169 -5.76 -7.21 -16.58
CA GLY A 169 -7.11 -6.75 -16.36
C GLY A 169 -7.13 -5.48 -15.51
N SER A 170 -8.34 -4.95 -15.29
CA SER A 170 -8.51 -3.80 -14.41
C SER A 170 -9.56 -4.05 -13.33
N ALA A 171 -9.45 -3.28 -12.26
CA ALA A 171 -10.46 -3.15 -11.22
C ALA A 171 -10.81 -1.67 -11.07
N SER A 172 -12.01 -1.37 -10.61
CA SER A 172 -12.43 0.01 -10.35
C SER A 172 -12.68 0.26 -8.86
N THR A 173 -12.31 1.47 -8.44
CA THR A 173 -12.56 2.02 -7.10
C THR A 173 -12.91 3.50 -7.21
N ASP A 174 -13.66 4.05 -6.27
CA ASP A 174 -13.93 5.49 -6.19
C ASP A 174 -12.82 6.28 -5.46
N ASN A 175 -11.80 5.58 -4.93
CA ASN A 175 -10.64 6.19 -4.30
C ASN A 175 -9.51 6.52 -5.30
N LYS A 176 -9.49 7.76 -5.74
CA LYS A 176 -8.46 8.24 -6.67
C LYS A 176 -7.03 8.08 -6.15
N GLY A 177 -6.82 8.15 -4.82
CA GLY A 177 -5.50 7.96 -4.20
C GLY A 177 -4.95 6.55 -4.41
N ASN A 178 -5.82 5.55 -4.37
CA ASN A 178 -5.45 4.15 -4.56
C ASN A 178 -5.01 3.86 -5.99
N THR A 179 -5.62 4.49 -7.01
CA THR A 179 -5.19 4.31 -8.40
C THR A 179 -3.73 4.71 -8.59
N TYR A 180 -3.31 5.85 -8.02
CA TYR A 180 -1.91 6.29 -8.06
C TYR A 180 -1.00 5.39 -7.23
N SER A 181 -1.45 4.93 -6.06
CA SER A 181 -0.67 4.06 -5.18
C SER A 181 -0.40 2.71 -5.83
N VAL A 182 -1.40 2.12 -6.48
CA VAL A 182 -1.26 0.84 -7.20
C VAL A 182 -0.43 1.03 -8.48
N ALA A 183 -0.68 2.07 -9.26
CA ALA A 183 0.11 2.33 -10.47
C ALA A 183 1.60 2.58 -10.17
N GLY A 184 1.91 3.28 -9.08
CA GLY A 184 3.27 3.53 -8.63
C GLY A 184 3.90 2.38 -7.86
N LEU A 185 3.10 1.45 -7.34
CA LEU A 185 3.47 0.37 -6.42
C LEU A 185 4.31 0.89 -5.25
N MET A 186 4.05 2.10 -4.76
CA MET A 186 4.83 2.69 -3.68
C MET A 186 4.00 3.64 -2.83
N SER A 187 4.07 3.44 -1.53
CA SER A 187 3.57 4.34 -0.50
C SER A 187 4.46 4.23 0.74
N THR A 188 4.74 5.36 1.40
CA THR A 188 5.42 5.37 2.70
C THR A 188 4.43 5.45 3.87
N LYS A 189 3.13 5.39 3.59
CA LYS A 189 2.08 5.47 4.61
C LYS A 189 1.68 4.07 5.07
N PHE A 190 1.85 3.81 6.37
CA PHE A 190 1.31 2.61 6.99
C PHE A 190 -0.22 2.77 7.21
N PRO A 191 -1.05 1.76 6.95
CA PRO A 191 -0.73 0.40 6.48
C PRO A 191 -0.73 0.23 4.94
N VAL A 192 -0.98 1.28 4.14
CA VAL A 192 -1.06 1.22 2.67
C VAL A 192 0.19 0.59 2.03
N ASN A 193 1.38 0.93 2.55
CA ASN A 193 2.63 0.35 2.08
C ASN A 193 2.67 -1.18 2.22
N VAL A 194 2.15 -1.71 3.32
CA VAL A 194 2.12 -3.16 3.59
C VAL A 194 1.09 -3.84 2.69
N LEU A 195 -0.07 -3.22 2.49
CA LEU A 195 -1.09 -3.72 1.56
C LEU A 195 -0.58 -3.75 0.11
N LEU A 196 0.24 -2.79 -0.31
CA LEU A 196 0.88 -2.81 -1.63
C LEU A 196 1.92 -3.93 -1.76
N MET A 197 2.63 -4.29 -0.68
CA MET A 197 3.52 -5.46 -0.69
C MET A 197 2.73 -6.73 -0.90
N GLU A 198 1.64 -6.93 -0.15
CA GLU A 198 0.76 -8.08 -0.31
C GLU A 198 0.13 -8.13 -1.70
N LEU A 199 -0.37 -7.00 -2.21
CA LEU A 199 -0.92 -6.91 -3.56
C LEU A 199 0.10 -7.34 -4.62
N SER A 200 1.35 -6.92 -4.46
CA SER A 200 2.45 -7.30 -5.35
C SER A 200 2.68 -8.81 -5.35
N GLU A 201 2.66 -9.45 -4.18
CA GLU A 201 2.82 -10.90 -4.04
C GLU A 201 1.62 -11.68 -4.60
N GLN A 202 0.41 -11.24 -4.29
CA GLN A 202 -0.82 -11.85 -4.78
C GLN A 202 -0.89 -11.82 -6.31
N LEU A 203 -0.49 -10.71 -6.94
CA LEU A 203 -0.44 -10.60 -8.39
C LEU A 203 0.70 -11.45 -8.99
N ASP A 204 1.84 -11.56 -8.31
CA ASP A 204 2.95 -12.39 -8.78
C ASP A 204 2.60 -13.89 -8.76
N MET A 205 1.98 -14.35 -7.69
CA MET A 205 1.51 -15.72 -7.54
C MET A 205 0.48 -16.08 -8.63
N ARG A 206 -0.38 -15.12 -9.00
CA ARG A 206 -1.39 -15.29 -10.05
C ARG A 206 -0.86 -15.02 -11.45
N ARG A 207 0.41 -14.63 -11.61
CA ARG A 207 0.99 -14.18 -12.89
C ARG A 207 0.06 -13.20 -13.61
N SER A 208 -0.41 -12.19 -12.89
CA SER A 208 -1.42 -11.27 -13.39
C SER A 208 -0.97 -9.81 -13.24
N TRP A 209 -1.40 -8.98 -14.16
CA TRP A 209 -1.30 -7.52 -14.07
C TRP A 209 -2.68 -6.96 -13.76
N LEU A 210 -2.75 -6.10 -12.77
CA LEU A 210 -3.97 -5.40 -12.41
C LEU A 210 -3.73 -3.89 -12.46
N ARG A 211 -4.50 -3.22 -13.31
CA ARG A 211 -4.66 -1.78 -13.27
C ARG A 211 -5.85 -1.45 -12.38
N VAL A 212 -5.71 -0.46 -11.51
CA VAL A 212 -6.83 0.05 -10.73
C VAL A 212 -7.23 1.40 -11.32
N ASP A 213 -8.45 1.46 -11.83
CA ASP A 213 -9.02 2.64 -12.45
C ASP A 213 -9.92 3.38 -11.46
N TRP A 214 -9.95 4.71 -11.55
CA TRP A 214 -10.86 5.50 -10.77
C TRP A 214 -12.22 5.59 -11.48
N THR A 215 -13.27 5.36 -10.73
CA THR A 215 -14.65 5.58 -11.20
C THR A 215 -15.36 6.55 -10.24
N PRO A 216 -16.21 7.45 -10.74
CA PRO A 216 -17.03 8.29 -9.88
C PRO A 216 -17.93 7.43 -8.97
N ARG A 217 -18.20 7.92 -7.75
CA ARG A 217 -19.01 7.19 -6.77
C ARG A 217 -20.39 6.81 -7.31
N GLU A 218 -20.98 7.70 -8.08
CA GLU A 218 -22.29 7.49 -8.72
C GLU A 218 -22.29 6.32 -9.73
N GLN A 219 -21.12 5.93 -10.20
CA GLN A 219 -20.94 4.78 -11.10
C GLN A 219 -20.45 3.53 -10.36
N ASN A 220 -20.09 3.64 -9.08
CA ASN A 220 -19.70 2.53 -8.21
C ASN A 220 -20.83 2.09 -7.26
N CYS A 221 -22.08 2.48 -7.57
CA CYS A 221 -23.24 2.29 -6.71
C CYS A 221 -23.49 0.82 -6.30
N LEU A 222 -23.16 -0.13 -7.16
CA LEU A 222 -23.31 -1.56 -6.84
C LEU A 222 -22.31 -2.04 -5.78
N ALA A 223 -21.07 -1.57 -5.82
CA ALA A 223 -20.10 -1.89 -4.78
C ALA A 223 -20.41 -1.14 -3.47
N ASP A 224 -20.86 0.11 -3.54
CA ASP A 224 -21.36 0.88 -2.40
C ASP A 224 -22.57 0.19 -1.74
N ALA A 225 -23.53 -0.35 -2.54
CA ALA A 225 -24.67 -1.12 -2.03
C ALA A 225 -24.19 -2.34 -1.19
N LEU A 226 -23.18 -3.07 -1.64
CA LEU A 226 -22.63 -4.22 -0.92
C LEU A 226 -22.03 -3.82 0.44
N THR A 227 -21.45 -2.62 0.56
CA THR A 227 -20.93 -2.11 1.84
C THR A 227 -22.03 -1.56 2.75
N ASN A 228 -23.21 -1.31 2.21
CA ASN A 228 -24.42 -0.88 2.93
C ASN A 228 -25.38 -2.04 3.26
N TYR A 229 -24.96 -3.30 3.05
CA TYR A 229 -25.79 -4.51 3.22
C TYR A 229 -27.03 -4.55 2.31
N ASP A 230 -27.02 -3.78 1.23
CA ASP A 230 -28.04 -3.83 0.20
C ASP A 230 -27.63 -4.81 -0.92
N TYR A 231 -28.24 -5.98 -0.91
CA TYR A 231 -27.96 -7.08 -1.84
C TYR A 231 -29.05 -7.28 -2.89
N HIS A 232 -29.98 -6.31 -2.99
CA HIS A 232 -31.16 -6.44 -3.85
C HIS A 232 -30.81 -6.79 -5.31
N ASP A 233 -29.73 -6.21 -5.85
CA ASP A 233 -29.31 -6.43 -7.22
C ASP A 233 -28.50 -7.72 -7.44
N PHE A 234 -28.18 -8.45 -6.39
CA PHE A 234 -27.33 -9.63 -6.44
C PHE A 234 -28.11 -10.91 -6.11
N ASP A 235 -27.70 -12.03 -6.71
CA ASP A 235 -28.19 -13.35 -6.35
C ASP A 235 -27.45 -13.87 -5.10
N PRO A 236 -28.14 -14.19 -3.99
CA PRO A 236 -27.51 -14.75 -2.80
C PRO A 236 -26.72 -16.04 -3.06
N GLN A 237 -27.11 -16.84 -4.05
CA GLN A 237 -26.41 -18.07 -4.42
C GLN A 237 -25.04 -17.81 -5.09
N LYS A 238 -24.80 -16.60 -5.55
CA LYS A 238 -23.53 -16.17 -6.15
C LYS A 238 -22.59 -15.50 -5.15
N ARG A 239 -23.01 -15.37 -3.89
CA ARG A 239 -22.15 -14.85 -2.83
C ARG A 239 -20.97 -15.75 -2.59
N ILE A 240 -19.78 -15.16 -2.56
CA ILE A 240 -18.56 -15.83 -2.13
C ILE A 240 -18.41 -15.58 -0.64
N GLU A 241 -18.50 -16.64 0.14
CA GLU A 241 -18.25 -16.58 1.57
C GLU A 241 -16.72 -16.63 1.79
N ILE A 242 -16.20 -15.58 2.36
CA ILE A 242 -14.77 -15.46 2.70
C ILE A 242 -14.68 -15.16 4.19
N ASP A 243 -13.91 -15.96 4.90
CA ASP A 243 -13.52 -15.64 6.28
C ASP A 243 -12.20 -14.85 6.24
N PRO A 244 -12.19 -13.56 6.60
CA PRO A 244 -10.97 -12.76 6.61
C PRO A 244 -9.87 -13.36 7.51
N SER A 245 -10.25 -14.05 8.58
CA SER A 245 -9.32 -14.70 9.52
C SER A 245 -8.65 -15.93 8.94
N ALA A 246 -9.28 -16.58 7.97
CA ALA A 246 -8.77 -17.80 7.33
C ALA A 246 -7.88 -17.52 6.12
N VAL A 247 -7.83 -16.27 5.64
CA VAL A 247 -6.98 -15.90 4.50
C VAL A 247 -5.52 -15.98 4.90
N LYS A 248 -4.76 -16.79 4.15
CA LYS A 248 -3.31 -16.92 4.35
C LYS A 248 -2.59 -15.83 3.56
N TRP A 249 -2.25 -14.74 4.25
CA TRP A 249 -1.47 -13.66 3.68
C TRP A 249 -0.01 -14.06 3.51
N ILE A 250 0.63 -13.58 2.44
CA ILE A 250 2.04 -13.93 2.12
C ILE A 250 2.98 -13.07 2.97
N VAL A 251 2.71 -11.78 3.06
CA VAL A 251 3.55 -10.82 3.80
C VAL A 251 2.76 -9.94 4.77
N LEU A 252 1.45 -9.80 4.59
CA LEU A 252 0.63 -8.83 5.31
C LEU A 252 0.75 -9.00 6.82
N ASP A 253 0.51 -10.20 7.35
CA ASP A 253 0.48 -10.44 8.79
C ASP A 253 1.82 -10.12 9.46
N SER A 254 2.92 -10.66 8.91
CA SER A 254 4.25 -10.43 9.45
C SER A 254 4.69 -8.95 9.34
N MET A 255 4.27 -8.27 8.29
CA MET A 255 4.60 -6.86 8.08
C MET A 255 3.72 -5.93 8.90
N ILE A 256 2.47 -6.27 9.19
CA ILE A 256 1.62 -5.53 10.12
C ILE A 256 2.19 -5.61 11.53
N GLU A 257 2.58 -6.81 11.97
CA GLU A 257 3.21 -7.02 13.28
C GLU A 257 4.52 -6.22 13.42
N ALA A 258 5.41 -6.32 12.43
CA ALA A 258 6.70 -5.63 12.47
C ALA A 258 6.60 -4.12 12.18
N GLY A 259 5.57 -3.67 11.47
CA GLY A 259 5.47 -2.31 10.94
C GLY A 259 4.73 -1.33 11.84
N GLY A 260 3.84 -1.81 12.72
CA GLY A 260 3.01 -0.95 13.55
C GLY A 260 3.82 -0.02 14.45
N GLY A 261 4.71 -0.57 15.28
CA GLY A 261 5.58 0.21 16.16
C GLY A 261 6.51 1.16 15.39
N MET A 262 7.09 0.71 14.28
CA MET A 262 7.91 1.57 13.43
C MET A 262 7.11 2.75 12.86
N ALA A 263 5.86 2.57 12.48
CA ALA A 263 5.03 3.64 11.94
C ALA A 263 4.78 4.74 12.97
N GLU A 264 4.55 4.38 14.22
CA GLU A 264 4.40 5.33 15.35
C GLU A 264 5.68 6.10 15.63
N GLU A 265 6.82 5.41 15.72
CA GLU A 265 8.13 6.04 15.89
C GLU A 265 8.44 7.02 14.77
N LEU A 266 8.24 6.62 13.50
CA LEU A 266 8.47 7.48 12.35
C LEU A 266 7.55 8.70 12.34
N SER A 267 6.31 8.57 12.78
CA SER A 267 5.38 9.69 12.94
C SER A 267 5.90 10.68 13.97
N SER A 268 6.27 10.20 15.16
CA SER A 268 6.84 11.01 16.23
C SER A 268 8.12 11.75 15.80
N MET A 269 9.03 11.08 15.09
CA MET A 269 10.26 11.67 14.57
C MET A 269 9.98 12.75 13.51
N LYS A 270 8.99 12.54 12.63
CA LYS A 270 8.57 13.54 11.64
C LYS A 270 8.00 14.78 12.29
N ASP A 271 7.19 14.62 13.31
CA ASP A 271 6.56 15.73 14.04
C ASP A 271 7.63 16.56 14.77
N LYS A 272 8.58 15.92 15.47
CA LYS A 272 9.73 16.60 16.08
C LYS A 272 10.51 17.42 15.07
N ARG A 273 10.88 16.83 13.92
CA ARG A 273 11.60 17.55 12.84
C ARG A 273 10.80 18.71 12.26
N ARG A 274 9.48 18.56 12.17
CA ARG A 274 8.60 19.63 11.69
C ARG A 274 8.59 20.82 12.65
N LEU A 275 8.54 20.56 13.96
CA LEU A 275 8.63 21.58 15.00
C LEU A 275 9.98 22.28 14.95
N GLU A 276 11.08 21.56 14.96
CA GLU A 276 12.43 22.10 14.88
C GLU A 276 12.62 23.00 13.64
N LYS A 277 12.14 22.56 12.47
CA LYS A 277 12.18 23.37 11.24
C LYS A 277 11.35 24.65 11.34
N LYS A 278 10.20 24.60 12.03
CA LYS A 278 9.35 25.76 12.26
C LYS A 278 10.06 26.77 13.15
N GLU A 279 10.64 26.32 14.25
CA GLU A 279 11.43 27.14 15.19
C GLU A 279 12.64 27.78 14.51
N GLN A 280 13.40 27.02 13.73
CA GLN A 280 14.54 27.53 12.96
C GLN A 280 14.11 28.59 11.94
N LYS A 281 12.97 28.41 11.24
CA LYS A 281 12.45 29.43 10.32
C LYS A 281 12.04 30.70 11.06
N GLU A 282 11.41 30.55 12.21
CA GLU A 282 11.00 31.70 13.03
C GLU A 282 12.21 32.45 13.59
N HIS A 283 13.21 31.70 14.08
CA HIS A 283 14.48 32.32 14.53
C HIS A 283 15.19 33.07 13.40
N LYS A 284 15.25 32.49 12.20
CA LYS A 284 15.82 33.17 11.02
C LYS A 284 15.02 34.44 10.62
N ARG A 285 13.68 34.40 10.74
CA ARG A 285 12.83 35.57 10.50
C ARG A 285 13.10 36.67 11.52
N ARG A 286 13.17 36.32 12.82
CA ARG A 286 13.49 37.29 13.91
C ARG A 286 14.88 37.91 13.72
N ARG A 287 15.89 37.11 13.33
CA ARG A 287 17.24 37.64 13.04
C ARG A 287 17.24 38.58 11.83
N LYS A 288 16.50 38.25 10.78
CA LYS A 288 16.38 39.14 9.60
C LYS A 288 15.66 40.45 9.95
N ALA A 289 14.59 40.38 10.73
CA ALA A 289 13.88 41.58 11.18
C ALA A 289 14.77 42.49 12.04
N LYS A 290 15.47 41.95 13.06
CA LYS A 290 16.43 42.71 13.87
C LYS A 290 17.54 43.34 13.03
N LYS A 291 18.07 42.63 12.02
CA LYS A 291 19.11 43.17 11.14
C LYS A 291 18.57 44.28 10.26
N ALA A 292 17.35 44.18 9.75
CA ALA A 292 16.70 45.22 8.96
C ALA A 292 16.41 46.48 9.79
N GLU A 293 15.98 46.29 11.04
CA GLU A 293 15.76 47.41 11.99
C GLU A 293 17.06 48.11 12.36
N ALA A 294 18.13 47.36 12.64
CA ALA A 294 19.45 47.91 12.90
C ALA A 294 20.04 48.65 11.68
N LEU A 295 19.74 48.24 10.46
CA LEU A 295 20.14 48.95 9.24
C LEU A 295 19.36 50.25 9.08
N LYS A 296 18.07 50.29 9.35
CA LYS A 296 17.25 51.51 9.33
C LYS A 296 17.72 52.56 10.35
N GLN A 297 18.23 52.11 11.52
CA GLN A 297 18.77 53.00 12.53
C GLN A 297 20.18 53.56 12.20
N ARG A 298 20.91 52.97 11.23
CA ARG A 298 22.25 53.36 10.82
C ARG A 298 22.29 54.29 9.61
N ASP A 299 21.15 54.58 9.01
CA ASP A 299 21.06 55.46 7.84
C ASP A 299 20.49 56.83 8.25
N PRO A 300 21.34 57.84 8.51
CA PRO A 300 20.93 59.18 8.91
C PRO A 300 20.74 60.11 7.72
N TRP A 301 20.64 59.63 6.47
CA TRP A 301 20.41 60.42 5.27
C TRP A 301 19.07 60.14 4.62
#